data_cb1c758b5afe5de5fc81eb21e84d76df
#
_entry.id   cb1c758b5afe5de5fc81eb21e84d76df
#
_cell.length_a   1.000
_cell.length_b   1.000
_cell.length_c   1.000
_cell.angle_alpha   90.00
_cell.angle_beta   90.00
_cell.angle_gamma   90.00
#
_symmetry.space_group_name_H-M   'P 1'
#
loop_
_entity.id
_entity.type
_entity.pdbx_description
1 polymer ?
#
loop_
_entity_poly.entity_id
_entity_poly.type
_entity_poly.pdbx_seq_one_letter_code
_entity_poly.pdbx_strand_id
1 'polypeptide(L)'
;KITLTYLKPKKKGGFLNVISIFSFIGISLGVAVLIIVMSVMNGFRSELINKIVGFNAHVTVQPYTSVDNTKLDTQILKTISKNLIETNQGEAIVINKNYTKGLILRGYKGSDFSKLDLIKQNNFIGSSTSLIDNYISIGKELSFDLNLKIGDKVTIMSPSSVRTIVGDLPKQQTFMISSIFDSGFAEFDQNIAFVNLRTLENFFDLSVEDRKIEIYLKNPKNIEQQ
;
A
#
# COMPACT_ATOMS: atom_id res chain seq x y z
N LYS A 1 29.41 -22.39 -37.57
CA LYS A 1 29.81 -22.28 -39.00
C LYS A 1 28.95 -23.10 -39.95
N ILE A 2 28.49 -24.31 -39.57
CA ILE A 2 27.69 -25.22 -40.45
C ILE A 2 26.30 -24.60 -40.74
N THR A 3 25.63 -24.03 -39.77
CA THR A 3 24.30 -23.46 -39.92
C THR A 3 24.25 -22.26 -40.90
N LEU A 4 25.26 -21.42 -40.90
CA LEU A 4 25.37 -20.28 -41.82
C LEU A 4 25.61 -20.68 -43.26
N THR A 5 26.18 -21.88 -43.49
CA THR A 5 26.45 -22.39 -44.84
C THR A 5 25.18 -22.96 -45.49
N TYR A 6 24.23 -23.46 -44.66
CA TYR A 6 22.92 -23.95 -45.15
C TYR A 6 21.94 -22.84 -45.43
N LEU A 7 22.10 -21.68 -44.82
CA LEU A 7 21.26 -20.47 -45.03
C LEU A 7 21.66 -19.65 -46.27
N LYS A 8 22.80 -19.99 -46.94
CA LYS A 8 23.17 -19.29 -48.16
C LYS A 8 22.30 -19.75 -49.32
N PRO A 9 21.64 -18.83 -50.06
CA PRO A 9 20.75 -19.16 -51.17
C PRO A 9 21.55 -19.81 -52.31
N LYS A 10 21.31 -21.10 -52.58
CA LYS A 10 21.81 -21.75 -53.75
C LYS A 10 20.93 -21.42 -54.94
N LYS A 11 21.52 -21.00 -56.07
CA LYS A 11 20.85 -20.50 -57.27
C LYS A 11 19.75 -21.39 -57.94
N LYS A 12 19.57 -22.63 -57.47
CA LYS A 12 18.61 -23.61 -58.04
C LYS A 12 17.42 -23.98 -57.11
N GLY A 13 17.22 -23.32 -55.98
CA GLY A 13 16.18 -23.71 -55.03
C GLY A 13 15.27 -22.53 -54.57
N GLY A 14 14.80 -21.73 -55.49
CA GLY A 14 14.07 -20.51 -55.19
C GLY A 14 12.88 -20.67 -54.23
N PHE A 15 12.05 -21.70 -54.42
CA PHE A 15 10.87 -21.92 -53.57
C PHE A 15 11.24 -22.42 -52.15
N LEU A 16 12.17 -23.35 -52.02
CA LEU A 16 12.60 -23.85 -50.74
C LEU A 16 13.32 -22.78 -49.88
N ASN A 17 14.08 -21.91 -50.54
CA ASN A 17 14.74 -20.79 -49.82
C ASN A 17 13.70 -19.78 -49.26
N VAL A 18 12.62 -19.50 -50.00
CA VAL A 18 11.55 -18.62 -49.55
C VAL A 18 10.88 -19.21 -48.29
N ILE A 19 10.52 -20.51 -48.31
CA ILE A 19 9.90 -21.17 -47.17
C ILE A 19 10.86 -21.14 -45.95
N SER A 20 12.14 -21.42 -46.15
CA SER A 20 13.15 -21.40 -45.09
C SER A 20 13.31 -20.01 -44.44
N ILE A 21 13.31 -18.95 -45.26
CA ILE A 21 13.37 -17.56 -44.74
C ILE A 21 12.12 -17.19 -43.97
N PHE A 22 10.93 -17.54 -44.48
CA PHE A 22 9.68 -17.28 -43.74
C PHE A 22 9.61 -18.04 -42.41
N SER A 23 10.03 -19.31 -42.41
CA SER A 23 10.11 -20.11 -41.18
C SER A 23 11.07 -19.49 -40.17
N PHE A 24 12.26 -19.07 -40.63
CA PHE A 24 13.26 -18.43 -39.77
C PHE A 24 12.72 -17.11 -39.19
N ILE A 25 12.10 -16.25 -40.01
CA ILE A 25 11.52 -15.01 -39.57
C ILE A 25 10.39 -15.28 -38.56
N GLY A 26 9.50 -16.25 -38.84
CA GLY A 26 8.42 -16.64 -37.96
C GLY A 26 8.90 -17.08 -36.58
N ILE A 27 9.88 -17.97 -36.53
CA ILE A 27 10.47 -18.47 -35.29
C ILE A 27 11.19 -17.33 -34.55
N SER A 28 11.98 -16.52 -35.27
CA SER A 28 12.69 -15.37 -34.64
C SER A 28 11.74 -14.37 -34.06
N LEU A 29 10.64 -14.05 -34.76
CA LEU A 29 9.61 -13.14 -34.27
C LEU A 29 8.91 -13.71 -33.06
N GLY A 30 8.56 -15.01 -33.07
CA GLY A 30 7.92 -15.68 -31.95
C GLY A 30 8.79 -15.64 -30.68
N VAL A 31 10.08 -15.96 -30.82
CA VAL A 31 11.04 -15.90 -29.70
C VAL A 31 11.24 -14.46 -29.22
N ALA A 32 11.35 -13.50 -30.13
CA ALA A 32 11.50 -12.09 -29.78
C ALA A 32 10.29 -11.57 -28.97
N VAL A 33 9.07 -11.90 -29.39
CA VAL A 33 7.85 -11.54 -28.68
C VAL A 33 7.83 -12.16 -27.28
N LEU A 34 8.19 -13.44 -27.14
CA LEU A 34 8.27 -14.10 -25.84
C LEU A 34 9.24 -13.40 -24.89
N ILE A 35 10.43 -13.05 -25.37
CA ILE A 35 11.45 -12.35 -24.56
C ILE A 35 10.93 -10.98 -24.13
N ILE A 36 10.30 -10.23 -25.04
CA ILE A 36 9.74 -8.90 -24.73
C ILE A 36 8.65 -9.03 -23.66
N VAL A 37 7.69 -9.94 -23.85
CA VAL A 37 6.60 -10.14 -22.89
C VAL A 37 7.13 -10.54 -21.51
N MET A 38 8.09 -11.49 -21.44
CA MET A 38 8.69 -11.87 -20.17
C MET A 38 9.46 -10.74 -19.50
N SER A 39 10.17 -9.92 -20.27
CA SER A 39 10.92 -8.78 -19.75
C SER A 39 9.99 -7.72 -19.19
N VAL A 40 8.91 -7.39 -19.91
CA VAL A 40 7.89 -6.44 -19.44
C VAL A 40 7.20 -6.97 -18.18
N MET A 41 6.80 -8.24 -18.17
CA MET A 41 6.13 -8.84 -17.02
C MET A 41 7.04 -8.86 -15.79
N ASN A 42 8.32 -9.21 -15.93
CA ASN A 42 9.27 -9.20 -14.83
C ASN A 42 9.53 -7.78 -14.30
N GLY A 43 9.63 -6.80 -15.20
CA GLY A 43 9.76 -5.39 -14.83
C GLY A 43 8.54 -4.88 -14.05
N PHE A 44 7.35 -5.16 -14.55
CA PHE A 44 6.08 -4.79 -13.91
C PHE A 44 5.92 -5.45 -12.53
N ARG A 45 6.20 -6.76 -12.44
CA ARG A 45 6.16 -7.49 -11.16
C ARG A 45 7.12 -6.89 -10.14
N SER A 46 8.35 -6.58 -10.55
CA SER A 46 9.34 -5.97 -9.66
C SER A 46 8.89 -4.59 -9.17
N GLU A 47 8.35 -3.77 -10.05
CA GLU A 47 7.85 -2.44 -9.71
C GLU A 47 6.65 -2.51 -8.76
N LEU A 48 5.68 -3.40 -9.02
CA LEU A 48 4.54 -3.62 -8.13
C LEU A 48 4.98 -4.08 -6.74
N ILE A 49 5.87 -5.07 -6.66
CA ILE A 49 6.37 -5.57 -5.37
C ILE A 49 7.07 -4.44 -4.61
N ASN A 50 7.94 -3.68 -5.27
CA ASN A 50 8.66 -2.58 -4.63
C ASN A 50 7.71 -1.49 -4.12
N LYS A 51 6.65 -1.16 -4.86
CA LYS A 51 5.62 -0.20 -4.43
C LYS A 51 4.82 -0.73 -3.24
N ILE A 52 4.27 -1.94 -3.34
CA ILE A 52 3.44 -2.52 -2.26
C ILE A 52 4.24 -2.71 -0.97
N VAL A 53 5.46 -3.24 -1.09
CA VAL A 53 6.37 -3.46 0.05
C VAL A 53 6.89 -2.13 0.62
N GLY A 54 6.97 -1.08 -0.21
CA GLY A 54 7.53 0.21 0.19
C GLY A 54 6.69 1.00 1.19
N PHE A 55 5.36 0.80 1.23
CA PHE A 55 4.47 1.56 2.11
C PHE A 55 3.66 0.72 3.10
N ASN A 56 3.62 -0.61 2.94
CA ASN A 56 3.01 -1.51 3.90
C ASN A 56 4.06 -2.17 4.81
N ALA A 57 3.63 -2.55 6.00
CA ALA A 57 4.44 -3.42 6.85
C ALA A 57 4.69 -4.78 6.17
N HIS A 58 5.89 -5.33 6.32
CA HIS A 58 6.23 -6.63 5.74
C HIS A 58 5.58 -7.78 6.51
N VAL A 59 5.42 -7.61 7.82
CA VAL A 59 4.74 -8.55 8.70
C VAL A 59 3.86 -7.76 9.67
N THR A 60 2.64 -8.22 9.88
CA THR A 60 1.74 -7.66 10.90
C THR A 60 1.41 -8.76 11.90
N VAL A 61 1.73 -8.51 13.17
CA VAL A 61 1.35 -9.38 14.27
C VAL A 61 0.13 -8.79 14.96
N GLN A 62 -0.93 -9.57 15.07
CA GLN A 62 -2.14 -9.17 15.78
C GLN A 62 -2.41 -10.12 16.95
N PRO A 63 -2.95 -9.63 18.06
CA PRO A 63 -3.32 -10.47 19.19
C PRO A 63 -4.41 -11.45 18.77
N TYR A 64 -4.25 -12.71 19.16
CA TYR A 64 -5.26 -13.75 18.91
C TYR A 64 -6.33 -13.79 20.03
N THR A 65 -5.91 -13.45 21.26
CA THR A 65 -6.79 -13.28 22.42
C THR A 65 -6.23 -12.16 23.28
N SER A 66 -7.09 -11.45 24.00
CA SER A 66 -6.75 -10.32 24.88
C SER A 66 -5.75 -10.64 26.02
N VAL A 67 -5.23 -11.86 26.09
CA VAL A 67 -4.52 -12.36 27.29
C VAL A 67 -3.00 -12.21 27.25
N ASP A 68 -2.31 -12.09 26.11
CA ASP A 68 -0.86 -12.19 26.15
C ASP A 68 -0.05 -11.44 25.08
N ASN A 69 -0.26 -10.15 24.91
CA ASN A 69 0.68 -9.31 24.15
C ASN A 69 2.07 -9.13 24.83
N THR A 70 2.21 -9.61 26.07
CA THR A 70 3.41 -9.42 26.87
C THR A 70 4.55 -10.41 26.55
N LYS A 71 4.30 -11.43 25.73
CA LYS A 71 5.31 -12.50 25.46
C LYS A 71 5.96 -12.47 24.10
N LEU A 72 5.65 -11.49 23.25
CA LEU A 72 6.45 -11.31 22.05
C LEU A 72 7.87 -10.87 22.44
N ASP A 73 8.86 -11.70 22.15
CA ASP A 73 10.26 -11.33 22.35
C ASP A 73 10.64 -10.19 21.39
N THR A 74 10.34 -8.97 21.85
CA THR A 74 10.64 -7.76 21.10
C THR A 74 12.13 -7.55 20.86
N GLN A 75 13.02 -8.27 21.57
CA GLN A 75 14.47 -8.14 21.39
C GLN A 75 14.90 -8.80 20.08
N ILE A 76 14.41 -10.01 19.79
CA ILE A 76 14.70 -10.69 18.52
C ILE A 76 14.14 -9.86 17.34
N LEU A 77 12.90 -9.41 17.46
CA LEU A 77 12.25 -8.59 16.42
C LEU A 77 13.01 -7.29 16.13
N LYS A 78 13.55 -6.62 17.15
CA LYS A 78 14.37 -5.41 16.98
C LYS A 78 15.67 -5.66 16.21
N THR A 79 16.21 -6.87 16.26
CA THR A 79 17.45 -7.20 15.55
C THR A 79 17.24 -7.27 14.04
N ILE A 80 16.13 -7.82 13.59
CA ILE A 80 15.78 -8.03 12.17
C ILE A 80 14.98 -6.89 11.56
N SER A 81 14.30 -6.10 12.40
CA SER A 81 13.45 -5.00 11.94
C SER A 81 14.21 -3.68 11.82
N LYS A 82 13.79 -2.87 10.85
CA LYS A 82 14.13 -1.45 10.72
C LYS A 82 13.26 -0.61 11.67
N ASN A 83 11.96 -0.91 11.71
CA ASN A 83 10.97 -0.27 12.56
C ASN A 83 9.98 -1.30 13.09
N LEU A 84 9.57 -1.12 14.35
CA LEU A 84 8.44 -1.79 15.00
C LEU A 84 7.43 -0.69 15.36
N ILE A 85 6.22 -0.78 14.85
CA ILE A 85 5.22 0.27 14.99
C ILE A 85 3.93 -0.33 15.52
N GLU A 86 3.42 0.22 16.61
CA GLU A 86 2.09 -0.11 17.12
C GLU A 86 1.04 0.65 16.31
N THR A 87 0.01 -0.06 15.86
CA THR A 87 -1.09 0.49 15.08
C THR A 87 -2.42 -0.18 15.41
N ASN A 88 -3.48 0.49 15.08
CA ASN A 88 -4.82 -0.06 14.98
C ASN A 88 -5.47 0.44 13.69
N GLN A 89 -6.50 -0.24 13.24
CA GLN A 89 -7.25 0.19 12.05
C GLN A 89 -8.72 -0.16 12.20
N GLY A 90 -9.56 0.57 11.50
CA GLY A 90 -10.99 0.30 11.41
C GLY A 90 -11.56 0.79 10.09
N GLU A 91 -12.66 0.17 9.68
CA GLU A 91 -13.42 0.62 8.51
C GLU A 91 -14.26 1.83 8.88
N ALA A 92 -14.25 2.83 8.03
CA ALA A 92 -14.97 4.07 8.21
C ALA A 92 -15.57 4.57 6.90
N ILE A 93 -16.45 5.53 7.01
CA ILE A 93 -17.08 6.20 5.89
C ILE A 93 -16.71 7.66 5.97
N VAL A 94 -16.08 8.19 4.93
CA VAL A 94 -15.84 9.61 4.78
C VAL A 94 -17.05 10.28 4.15
N ILE A 95 -17.44 11.41 4.73
CA ILE A 95 -18.57 12.23 4.26
C ILE A 95 -18.06 13.63 3.98
N ASN A 96 -18.22 14.07 2.74
CA ASN A 96 -17.98 15.46 2.34
C ASN A 96 -19.12 15.97 1.46
N LYS A 97 -19.94 16.87 1.99
CA LYS A 97 -21.13 17.41 1.30
C LYS A 97 -22.03 16.28 0.77
N ASN A 98 -22.05 16.08 -0.55
CA ASN A 98 -22.89 15.09 -1.23
C ASN A 98 -22.13 13.79 -1.56
N TYR A 99 -20.86 13.67 -1.17
CA TYR A 99 -20.02 12.50 -1.48
C TYR A 99 -19.81 11.66 -0.23
N THR A 100 -19.96 10.36 -0.40
CA THR A 100 -19.76 9.38 0.67
C THR A 100 -18.91 8.25 0.11
N LYS A 101 -17.83 7.87 0.81
CA LYS A 101 -16.93 6.82 0.38
C LYS A 101 -16.43 6.02 1.57
N GLY A 102 -16.35 4.69 1.42
CA GLY A 102 -15.72 3.82 2.40
C GLY A 102 -14.19 3.96 2.36
N LEU A 103 -13.54 3.92 3.52
CA LEU A 103 -12.10 3.91 3.65
C LEU A 103 -11.65 3.12 4.89
N ILE A 104 -10.38 2.76 4.93
CA ILE A 104 -9.72 2.20 6.11
C ILE A 104 -8.98 3.33 6.82
N LEU A 105 -9.37 3.58 8.07
CA LEU A 105 -8.70 4.52 8.93
C LEU A 105 -7.60 3.79 9.70
N ARG A 106 -6.34 4.21 9.55
CA ARG A 106 -5.18 3.64 10.27
C ARG A 106 -4.67 4.63 11.31
N GLY A 107 -4.43 4.13 12.52
CA GLY A 107 -3.96 4.93 13.65
C GLY A 107 -2.47 4.72 13.92
N TYR A 108 -1.71 5.81 13.98
CA TYR A 108 -0.31 5.81 14.36
C TYR A 108 -0.01 6.83 15.45
N LYS A 109 0.98 6.56 16.29
CA LYS A 109 1.59 7.60 17.13
C LYS A 109 2.30 8.60 16.22
N GLY A 110 2.24 9.89 16.51
CA GLY A 110 2.86 10.92 15.67
C GLY A 110 4.37 10.69 15.42
N SER A 111 5.08 10.19 16.44
CA SER A 111 6.51 9.81 16.33
C SER A 111 6.77 8.63 15.39
N ASP A 112 5.79 7.74 15.23
CA ASP A 112 5.93 6.54 14.41
C ASP A 112 5.44 6.79 12.98
N PHE A 113 4.44 7.65 12.82
CA PHE A 113 3.98 8.08 11.51
C PHE A 113 5.11 8.67 10.67
N SER A 114 5.94 9.53 11.25
CA SER A 114 7.10 10.11 10.54
C SER A 114 8.19 9.08 10.14
N LYS A 115 8.16 7.86 10.70
CA LYS A 115 9.10 6.78 10.35
C LYS A 115 8.67 5.99 9.12
N LEU A 116 7.41 6.11 8.70
CA LEU A 116 6.90 5.41 7.52
C LEU A 116 7.63 5.90 6.27
N ASP A 117 8.04 4.97 5.43
CA ASP A 117 8.77 5.33 4.20
C ASP A 117 7.88 6.13 3.24
N LEU A 118 6.57 5.93 3.28
CA LEU A 118 5.57 6.73 2.57
C LEU A 118 5.68 8.23 2.86
N ILE A 119 5.94 8.59 4.12
CA ILE A 119 5.99 9.99 4.57
C ILE A 119 7.32 10.67 4.22
N LYS A 120 8.36 9.86 4.02
CA LYS A 120 9.70 10.36 3.64
C LYS A 120 9.84 10.65 2.14
N GLN A 121 8.86 10.28 1.35
CA GLN A 121 8.87 10.53 -0.10
C GLN A 121 8.59 12.00 -0.40
N ASN A 122 9.16 12.51 -1.51
CA ASN A 122 9.03 13.90 -1.93
C ASN A 122 7.59 14.33 -2.29
N ASN A 123 6.68 13.37 -2.41
CA ASN A 123 5.28 13.60 -2.78
C ASN A 123 4.36 13.81 -1.57
N PHE A 124 4.91 13.87 -0.36
CA PHE A 124 4.14 14.18 0.86
C PHE A 124 4.02 15.70 1.01
N ILE A 125 2.78 16.18 1.10
CA ILE A 125 2.47 17.60 1.25
C ILE A 125 1.87 17.83 2.64
N GLY A 126 2.37 18.79 3.39
CA GLY A 126 1.89 19.13 4.72
C GLY A 126 2.83 18.71 5.83
N SER A 127 2.31 18.55 7.05
CA SER A 127 3.12 18.24 8.23
C SER A 127 3.06 16.76 8.59
N SER A 128 4.21 16.09 8.61
CA SER A 128 4.35 14.70 9.05
C SER A 128 4.21 14.51 10.57
N THR A 129 4.36 15.58 11.35
CA THR A 129 4.29 15.56 12.82
C THR A 129 2.92 15.89 13.38
N SER A 130 1.97 16.31 12.54
CA SER A 130 0.67 16.83 12.97
C SER A 130 -0.45 15.80 13.03
N LEU A 131 -0.13 14.49 13.14
CA LEU A 131 -1.15 13.52 13.57
C LEU A 131 -1.41 13.67 15.08
N ILE A 132 -2.05 14.76 15.44
CA ILE A 132 -2.48 15.08 16.80
C ILE A 132 -4.01 15.11 16.78
N ASP A 133 -4.62 14.48 17.75
CA ASP A 133 -6.08 14.42 18.00
C ASP A 133 -6.98 14.49 16.73
N ASN A 134 -7.51 15.66 16.40
CA ASN A 134 -8.51 15.80 15.33
C ASN A 134 -7.91 16.10 13.93
N TYR A 135 -6.65 15.74 13.71
CA TYR A 135 -6.01 15.85 12.40
C TYR A 135 -6.00 14.51 11.65
N ILE A 136 -6.14 14.60 10.32
CA ILE A 136 -6.15 13.45 9.43
C ILE A 136 -5.19 13.70 8.26
N SER A 137 -4.46 12.66 7.87
CA SER A 137 -3.70 12.60 6.62
C SER A 137 -4.46 11.75 5.62
N ILE A 138 -4.71 12.27 4.43
CA ILE A 138 -5.48 11.58 3.38
C ILE A 138 -4.60 11.33 2.15
N GLY A 139 -4.96 10.31 1.37
CA GLY A 139 -4.27 10.06 0.12
C GLY A 139 -4.64 11.07 -0.97
N LYS A 140 -3.74 11.25 -1.91
CA LYS A 140 -3.87 12.21 -3.02
C LYS A 140 -5.12 11.97 -3.85
N GLU A 141 -5.39 10.72 -4.19
CA GLU A 141 -6.57 10.37 -4.99
C GLU A 141 -7.87 10.65 -4.22
N LEU A 142 -7.91 10.36 -2.91
CA LEU A 142 -9.05 10.70 -2.07
C LEU A 142 -9.26 12.22 -1.98
N SER A 143 -8.16 12.99 -1.86
CA SER A 143 -8.19 14.46 -1.89
C SER A 143 -8.78 14.97 -3.20
N PHE A 144 -8.40 14.38 -4.32
CA PHE A 144 -8.91 14.75 -5.64
C PHE A 144 -10.40 14.39 -5.81
N ASP A 145 -10.78 13.14 -5.48
CA ASP A 145 -12.16 12.65 -5.61
C ASP A 145 -13.16 13.49 -4.80
N LEU A 146 -12.76 13.91 -3.62
CA LEU A 146 -13.62 14.67 -2.71
C LEU A 146 -13.39 16.19 -2.77
N ASN A 147 -12.49 16.65 -3.65
CA ASN A 147 -12.08 18.05 -3.78
C ASN A 147 -11.69 18.68 -2.42
N LEU A 148 -10.85 17.97 -1.65
CA LEU A 148 -10.38 18.34 -0.33
C LEU A 148 -8.94 18.84 -0.39
N LYS A 149 -8.63 19.85 0.43
CA LYS A 149 -7.30 20.47 0.55
C LYS A 149 -6.83 20.44 2.01
N ILE A 150 -5.56 20.68 2.22
CA ILE A 150 -4.99 20.88 3.56
C ILE A 150 -5.71 22.06 4.22
N GLY A 151 -6.14 21.88 5.47
CA GLY A 151 -6.92 22.83 6.24
C GLY A 151 -8.44 22.65 6.14
N ASP A 152 -8.93 21.88 5.16
CA ASP A 152 -10.35 21.57 5.07
C ASP A 152 -10.79 20.60 6.17
N LYS A 153 -12.08 20.65 6.48
CA LYS A 153 -12.71 19.75 7.45
C LYS A 153 -13.44 18.62 6.71
N VAL A 154 -13.29 17.42 7.22
CA VAL A 154 -13.96 16.22 6.72
C VAL A 154 -14.59 15.44 7.87
N THR A 155 -15.79 14.91 7.67
CA THR A 155 -16.47 14.09 8.67
C THR A 155 -16.25 12.62 8.37
N ILE A 156 -15.81 11.87 9.37
CA ILE A 156 -15.65 10.43 9.35
C ILE A 156 -16.76 9.80 10.19
N MET A 157 -17.39 8.78 9.67
CA MET A 157 -18.45 8.02 10.31
C MET A 157 -18.01 6.57 10.52
N SER A 158 -18.21 6.05 11.72
CA SER A 158 -18.03 4.63 12.01
C SER A 158 -19.25 3.83 11.54
N PRO A 159 -19.07 2.64 10.97
CA PRO A 159 -20.19 1.72 10.72
C PRO A 159 -20.81 1.21 12.01
N SER A 160 -20.08 1.26 13.13
CA SER A 160 -20.59 0.90 14.46
C SER A 160 -21.50 2.01 14.99
N SER A 161 -22.64 1.60 15.55
CA SER A 161 -23.60 2.51 16.15
C SER A 161 -23.44 2.60 17.65
N VAL A 162 -23.73 3.77 18.20
CA VAL A 162 -23.87 4.00 19.65
C VAL A 162 -25.34 4.04 20.00
N ARG A 163 -25.76 3.23 20.97
CA ARG A 163 -27.14 3.28 21.49
C ARG A 163 -27.39 4.62 22.16
N THR A 164 -28.41 5.32 21.66
CA THR A 164 -28.89 6.56 22.25
C THR A 164 -30.38 6.43 22.65
N ILE A 165 -30.89 7.40 23.37
CA ILE A 165 -32.31 7.47 23.77
C ILE A 165 -33.24 7.51 22.52
N VAL A 166 -32.72 7.97 21.39
CA VAL A 166 -33.46 8.17 20.12
C VAL A 166 -33.26 6.98 19.16
N GLY A 167 -32.44 5.97 19.53
CA GLY A 167 -32.08 4.81 18.71
C GLY A 167 -30.57 4.70 18.49
N ASP A 168 -30.19 3.77 17.63
CA ASP A 168 -28.78 3.54 17.31
C ASP A 168 -28.30 4.57 16.29
N LEU A 169 -27.36 5.43 16.70
CA LEU A 169 -26.75 6.44 15.83
C LEU A 169 -25.30 6.11 15.53
N PRO A 170 -24.86 6.24 14.26
CA PRO A 170 -23.45 6.02 13.90
C PRO A 170 -22.57 7.09 14.56
N LYS A 171 -21.43 6.67 15.09
CA LYS A 171 -20.44 7.57 15.69
C LYS A 171 -19.80 8.40 14.59
N GLN A 172 -19.74 9.69 14.75
CA GLN A 172 -19.18 10.62 13.79
C GLN A 172 -18.16 11.53 14.45
N GLN A 173 -17.08 11.82 13.72
CA GLN A 173 -16.06 12.76 14.17
C GLN A 173 -15.56 13.60 12.99
N THR A 174 -15.37 14.88 13.23
CA THR A 174 -14.84 15.82 12.22
C THR A 174 -13.34 15.98 12.42
N PHE A 175 -12.59 15.80 11.35
CA PHE A 175 -11.16 15.97 11.29
C PHE A 175 -10.76 17.14 10.39
N MET A 176 -9.61 17.75 10.68
CA MET A 176 -8.96 18.74 9.82
C MET A 176 -7.84 18.06 9.04
N ILE A 177 -7.78 18.25 7.73
CA ILE A 177 -6.75 17.68 6.88
C ILE A 177 -5.43 18.39 7.16
N SER A 178 -4.45 17.65 7.70
CA SER A 178 -3.11 18.17 8.01
C SER A 178 -2.11 17.93 6.90
N SER A 179 -2.33 16.89 6.12
CA SER A 179 -1.39 16.46 5.08
C SER A 179 -2.04 15.58 4.03
N ILE A 180 -1.43 15.53 2.87
CA ILE A 180 -1.81 14.68 1.74
C ILE A 180 -0.59 13.85 1.35
N PHE A 181 -0.75 12.53 1.30
CA PHE A 181 0.29 11.60 0.87
C PHE A 181 0.01 11.07 -0.55
N ASP A 182 1.06 10.68 -1.25
CA ASP A 182 1.01 10.04 -2.56
C ASP A 182 1.92 8.80 -2.53
N SER A 183 1.31 7.61 -2.44
CA SER A 183 2.05 6.35 -2.43
C SER A 183 2.49 5.92 -3.84
N GLY A 184 1.96 6.57 -4.87
CA GLY A 184 2.08 6.15 -6.26
C GLY A 184 1.22 4.93 -6.60
N PHE A 185 0.29 4.54 -5.71
CA PHE A 185 -0.68 3.48 -5.92
C PHE A 185 -2.08 4.02 -5.64
N ALA A 186 -2.79 4.36 -6.70
CA ALA A 186 -4.06 5.10 -6.65
C ALA A 186 -5.09 4.43 -5.74
N GLU A 187 -5.21 3.11 -5.79
CA GLU A 187 -6.17 2.36 -4.98
C GLU A 187 -5.89 2.47 -3.47
N PHE A 188 -4.62 2.51 -3.07
CA PHE A 188 -4.23 2.77 -1.68
C PHE A 188 -4.56 4.21 -1.28
N ASP A 189 -4.20 5.17 -2.12
CA ASP A 189 -4.42 6.59 -1.86
C ASP A 189 -5.91 6.97 -1.84
N GLN A 190 -6.76 6.19 -2.48
CA GLN A 190 -8.21 6.37 -2.45
C GLN A 190 -8.88 5.82 -1.20
N ASN A 191 -8.33 4.75 -0.62
CA ASN A 191 -9.06 3.94 0.36
C ASN A 191 -8.44 3.96 1.76
N ILE A 192 -7.33 4.69 1.97
CA ILE A 192 -6.66 4.76 3.26
C ILE A 192 -6.50 6.20 3.73
N ALA A 193 -6.68 6.40 5.03
CA ALA A 193 -6.36 7.65 5.71
C ALA A 193 -5.68 7.36 7.06
N PHE A 194 -4.87 8.30 7.53
CA PHE A 194 -4.12 8.16 8.77
C PHE A 194 -4.57 9.18 9.81
N VAL A 195 -4.71 8.71 11.05
CA VAL A 195 -5.06 9.54 12.21
C VAL A 195 -4.19 9.18 13.41
N ASN A 196 -4.28 9.96 14.47
CA ASN A 196 -3.64 9.64 15.73
C ASN A 196 -4.19 8.31 16.29
N LEU A 197 -3.29 7.45 16.83
CA LEU A 197 -3.64 6.13 17.34
C LEU A 197 -4.71 6.19 18.45
N ARG A 198 -4.55 7.09 19.41
CA ARG A 198 -5.52 7.25 20.51
C ARG A 198 -6.87 7.74 20.00
N THR A 199 -6.86 8.65 19.04
CA THR A 199 -8.09 9.16 18.43
C THR A 199 -8.84 8.05 17.71
N LEU A 200 -8.13 7.19 16.98
CA LEU A 200 -8.71 6.04 16.33
C LEU A 200 -9.28 5.04 17.34
N GLU A 201 -8.54 4.71 18.39
CA GLU A 201 -8.97 3.80 19.46
C GLU A 201 -10.24 4.30 20.12
N ASN A 202 -10.30 5.59 20.48
CA ASN A 202 -11.50 6.22 21.04
C ASN A 202 -12.67 6.24 20.06
N PHE A 203 -12.39 6.39 18.77
CA PHE A 203 -13.42 6.44 17.74
C PHE A 203 -14.07 5.10 17.49
N PHE A 204 -13.30 4.00 17.55
CA PHE A 204 -13.81 2.64 17.33
C PHE A 204 -14.03 1.85 18.63
N ASP A 205 -13.85 2.45 19.79
CA ASP A 205 -13.93 1.81 21.11
C ASP A 205 -12.98 0.62 21.25
N LEU A 206 -11.77 0.75 20.68
CA LEU A 206 -10.71 -0.25 20.74
C LEU A 206 -9.83 -0.06 21.99
N SER A 207 -9.36 -1.16 22.56
CA SER A 207 -8.43 -1.15 23.69
C SER A 207 -6.97 -1.12 23.23
N VAL A 208 -6.06 -0.86 24.16
CA VAL A 208 -4.60 -0.94 23.91
C VAL A 208 -4.18 -2.39 23.57
N GLU A 209 -4.91 -3.37 24.07
CA GLU A 209 -4.67 -4.79 23.86
C GLU A 209 -5.02 -5.24 22.44
N ASP A 210 -5.88 -4.49 21.75
CA ASP A 210 -6.26 -4.76 20.34
C ASP A 210 -5.20 -4.28 19.34
N ARG A 211 -4.13 -3.61 19.82
CA ARG A 211 -3.09 -3.08 18.94
C ARG A 211 -2.37 -4.19 18.20
N LYS A 212 -2.15 -3.92 16.93
CA LYS A 212 -1.30 -4.71 16.05
C LYS A 212 0.12 -4.16 16.08
N ILE A 213 1.09 -5.02 15.84
CA ILE A 213 2.49 -4.64 15.68
C ILE A 213 2.86 -4.81 14.22
N GLU A 214 3.18 -3.72 13.57
CA GLU A 214 3.71 -3.69 12.22
C GLU A 214 5.24 -3.76 12.25
N ILE A 215 5.78 -4.73 11.53
CA ILE A 215 7.22 -5.01 11.45
C ILE A 215 7.73 -4.64 10.08
N TYR A 216 8.60 -3.65 10.02
CA TYR A 216 9.30 -3.24 8.82
C TYR A 216 10.70 -3.86 8.83
N LEU A 217 10.94 -4.87 8.01
CA LEU A 217 12.21 -5.60 7.95
C LEU A 217 13.30 -4.77 7.27
N LYS A 218 14.56 -5.01 7.64
CA LYS A 218 15.72 -4.39 7.00
C LYS A 218 15.90 -4.88 5.55
N ASN A 219 15.65 -6.17 5.32
CA ASN A 219 15.77 -6.83 4.01
C ASN A 219 14.52 -7.64 3.69
N PRO A 220 13.46 -7.03 3.13
CA PRO A 220 12.20 -7.73 2.88
C PRO A 220 12.28 -8.84 1.81
N LYS A 221 13.34 -8.86 0.98
CA LYS A 221 13.53 -9.88 -0.07
C LYS A 221 13.97 -11.25 0.47
N ASN A 222 14.45 -11.32 1.71
CA ASN A 222 14.99 -12.54 2.31
C ASN A 222 14.10 -13.05 3.46
N ILE A 223 12.79 -12.91 3.36
CA ILE A 223 11.84 -13.30 4.42
C ILE A 223 11.93 -14.80 4.76
N GLU A 224 12.22 -15.65 3.77
CA GLU A 224 12.34 -17.10 3.98
C GLU A 224 13.59 -17.52 4.78
N GLN A 225 14.54 -16.61 5.01
CA GLN A 225 15.80 -16.89 5.72
C GLN A 225 15.87 -16.20 7.09
N GLN A 226 14.85 -15.46 7.49
CA GLN A 226 14.73 -14.74 8.76
C GLN A 226 13.57 -15.27 9.60
#